data_e84b7c44d039b723b75157fba6e498ad
#
_entry.id   e84b7c44d039b723b75157fba6e498ad
#
_cell.length_a   1.000
_cell.length_b   1.000
_cell.length_c   1.000
_cell.angle_alpha   90.00
_cell.angle_beta   90.00
_cell.angle_gamma   90.00
#
_symmetry.space_group_name_H-M   'P 1'
#
loop_
_entity.id
_entity.type
_entity.pdbx_description
1 polymer ?
#
loop_
_entity_poly.entity_id
_entity_poly.type
_entity_poly.pdbx_seq_one_letter_code
_entity_poly.pdbx_strand_id
1 'polypeptide(L)'
;VTIGESDFGSEVEKEMAKLGDEWKDVNLADAQDGFYNPEKAKAEFAKAKEALTAEGVTFPVQLDYPVDQANAATVQEAQSFKQSVEASLGKENVIVNVLETETSTHEAQGFYAETPEQQDYDIISSWWGPDYQDPRTYLDIMSPVGGGSVIQKLGIKAGQNKDVVAAAG
;
A
#
# COMPACT_ATOMS: atom_id res chain seq x y z
N VAL A 1 16.20 2.62 18.22
CA VAL A 1 16.38 1.39 17.42
C VAL A 1 16.32 1.78 15.97
N THR A 2 17.29 1.36 15.19
CA THR A 2 17.39 1.66 13.76
C THR A 2 17.36 0.37 12.93
N ILE A 3 16.91 0.48 11.68
CA ILE A 3 16.95 -0.64 10.73
C ILE A 3 18.39 -1.16 10.64
N GLY A 4 18.58 -2.45 10.88
CA GLY A 4 19.88 -3.10 10.93
C GLY A 4 20.39 -3.41 12.33
N GLU A 5 19.73 -2.93 13.38
CA GLU A 5 19.97 -3.42 14.74
C GLU A 5 19.21 -4.73 14.96
N SER A 6 19.81 -5.66 15.71
CA SER A 6 19.30 -7.03 15.86
C SER A 6 17.93 -7.13 16.54
N ASP A 7 17.53 -6.11 17.26
CA ASP A 7 16.27 -6.05 18.01
C ASP A 7 15.19 -5.17 17.31
N PHE A 8 15.50 -4.56 16.16
CA PHE A 8 14.57 -3.66 15.46
C PHE A 8 13.22 -4.36 15.20
N GLY A 9 13.24 -5.56 14.61
CA GLY A 9 12.02 -6.31 14.31
C GLY A 9 11.18 -6.57 15.56
N SER A 10 11.82 -7.03 16.65
CA SER A 10 11.11 -7.33 17.89
C SER A 10 10.51 -6.09 18.57
N GLU A 11 11.15 -4.93 18.45
CA GLU A 11 10.58 -3.69 18.97
C GLU A 11 9.40 -3.21 18.13
N VAL A 12 9.48 -3.34 16.81
CA VAL A 12 8.34 -3.04 15.92
C VAL A 12 7.15 -3.97 16.21
N GLU A 13 7.38 -5.28 16.37
CA GLU A 13 6.32 -6.23 16.75
C GLU A 13 5.60 -5.83 18.04
N LYS A 14 6.36 -5.42 19.06
CA LYS A 14 5.78 -4.96 20.34
C LYS A 14 4.90 -3.72 20.17
N GLU A 15 5.33 -2.78 19.34
CA GLU A 15 4.55 -1.58 19.09
C GLU A 15 3.31 -1.90 18.23
N MET A 16 3.44 -2.74 17.22
CA MET A 16 2.32 -3.18 16.38
C MET A 16 1.25 -3.92 17.19
N ALA A 17 1.65 -4.79 18.11
CA ALA A 17 0.71 -5.51 18.98
C ALA A 17 -0.16 -4.60 19.86
N LYS A 18 0.23 -3.33 20.04
CA LYS A 18 -0.56 -2.33 20.76
C LYS A 18 -1.64 -1.68 19.89
N LEU A 19 -1.53 -1.80 18.56
CA LEU A 19 -2.47 -1.19 17.62
C LEU A 19 -3.78 -1.97 17.51
N GLY A 20 -3.76 -3.27 17.80
CA GLY A 20 -4.95 -4.10 17.75
C GLY A 20 -4.64 -5.59 17.65
N ASP A 21 -5.67 -6.42 17.82
CA ASP A 21 -5.52 -7.87 17.81
C ASP A 21 -5.07 -8.42 16.43
N GLU A 22 -5.41 -7.71 15.36
CA GLU A 22 -5.03 -8.04 13.98
C GLU A 22 -3.52 -7.99 13.74
N TRP A 23 -2.77 -7.27 14.59
CA TRP A 23 -1.31 -7.12 14.47
C TRP A 23 -0.50 -8.05 15.37
N LYS A 24 -1.16 -8.82 16.27
CA LYS A 24 -0.47 -9.66 17.25
C LYS A 24 0.30 -10.83 16.66
N ASP A 25 -0.12 -11.29 15.48
CA ASP A 25 0.48 -12.46 14.82
C ASP A 25 1.56 -12.09 13.81
N VAL A 26 1.94 -10.81 13.74
CA VAL A 26 3.03 -10.36 12.87
C VAL A 26 4.36 -10.85 13.44
N ASN A 27 5.13 -11.55 12.62
CA ASN A 27 6.47 -12.05 12.97
C ASN A 27 7.50 -11.40 12.03
N LEU A 28 8.26 -10.48 12.55
CA LEU A 28 9.33 -9.78 11.83
C LEU A 28 10.72 -10.38 12.08
N ALA A 29 10.81 -11.51 12.81
CA ALA A 29 12.06 -12.23 13.01
C ALA A 29 12.58 -12.81 11.69
N ASP A 30 11.66 -13.19 10.78
CA ASP A 30 11.95 -13.44 9.38
C ASP A 30 11.58 -12.21 8.56
N ALA A 31 12.53 -11.30 8.41
CA ALA A 31 12.30 -9.97 7.84
C ALA A 31 11.81 -9.98 6.38
N GLN A 32 11.84 -11.12 5.68
CA GLN A 32 11.42 -11.21 4.28
C GLN A 32 9.92 -11.46 4.13
N ASP A 33 9.33 -12.27 5.01
CA ASP A 33 7.94 -12.71 4.88
C ASP A 33 7.06 -12.35 6.09
N GLY A 34 7.52 -11.45 6.96
CA GLY A 34 6.85 -11.11 8.21
C GLY A 34 5.40 -10.62 8.06
N PHE A 35 5.05 -10.04 6.92
CA PHE A 35 3.70 -9.58 6.63
C PHE A 35 2.92 -10.48 5.65
N TYR A 36 3.56 -11.50 5.09
CA TYR A 36 2.92 -12.42 4.15
C TYR A 36 2.08 -13.44 4.90
N ASN A 37 0.77 -13.30 4.85
CA ASN A 37 -0.17 -14.22 5.49
C ASN A 37 -1.38 -14.48 4.57
N PRO A 38 -1.28 -15.44 3.63
CA PRO A 38 -2.34 -15.72 2.67
C PRO A 38 -3.64 -16.22 3.31
N GLU A 39 -3.57 -16.92 4.44
CA GLU A 39 -4.76 -17.41 5.13
C GLU A 39 -5.53 -16.25 5.79
N LYS A 40 -4.83 -15.32 6.42
CA LYS A 40 -5.43 -14.07 6.93
C LYS A 40 -6.00 -13.23 5.79
N ALA A 41 -5.27 -13.09 4.70
CA ALA A 41 -5.74 -12.36 3.51
C ALA A 41 -7.04 -12.95 2.96
N LYS A 42 -7.15 -14.28 2.84
CA LYS A 42 -8.39 -14.96 2.42
C LYS A 42 -9.54 -14.70 3.38
N ALA A 43 -9.29 -14.77 4.68
CA ALA A 43 -10.33 -14.57 5.69
C ALA A 43 -10.86 -13.12 5.67
N GLU A 44 -9.99 -12.14 5.57
CA GLU A 44 -10.39 -10.74 5.48
C GLU A 44 -11.08 -10.43 4.13
N PHE A 45 -10.56 -11.00 3.04
CA PHE A 45 -11.19 -10.84 1.73
C PHE A 45 -12.61 -11.45 1.70
N ALA A 46 -12.85 -12.58 2.36
CA ALA A 46 -14.17 -13.18 2.42
C ALA A 46 -15.20 -12.24 3.07
N LYS A 47 -14.82 -11.54 4.13
CA LYS A 47 -15.65 -10.52 4.79
C LYS A 47 -15.90 -9.32 3.86
N ALA A 48 -14.84 -8.81 3.24
CA ALA A 48 -14.92 -7.71 2.29
C ALA A 48 -15.79 -8.06 1.08
N LYS A 49 -15.67 -9.28 0.55
CA LYS A 49 -16.48 -9.77 -0.58
C LYS A 49 -17.96 -9.78 -0.29
N GLU A 50 -18.36 -10.17 0.91
CA GLU A 50 -19.76 -10.13 1.33
C GLU A 50 -20.31 -8.69 1.32
N ALA A 51 -19.58 -7.74 1.91
CA ALA A 51 -19.95 -6.33 1.93
C ALA A 51 -19.99 -5.71 0.52
N LEU A 52 -18.97 -5.94 -0.29
CA LEU A 52 -18.89 -5.44 -1.67
C LEU A 52 -19.99 -6.02 -2.56
N THR A 53 -20.34 -7.30 -2.38
CA THR A 53 -21.46 -7.92 -3.11
C THR A 53 -22.79 -7.25 -2.75
N ALA A 54 -22.98 -6.91 -1.49
CA ALA A 54 -24.18 -6.20 -1.03
C ALA A 54 -24.27 -4.78 -1.64
N GLU A 55 -23.13 -4.18 -1.94
CA GLU A 55 -23.02 -2.88 -2.64
C GLU A 55 -23.12 -2.99 -4.17
N GLY A 56 -23.25 -4.21 -4.70
CA GLY A 56 -23.41 -4.47 -6.13
C GLY A 56 -22.09 -4.58 -6.92
N VAL A 57 -20.97 -4.73 -6.23
CA VAL A 57 -19.67 -4.96 -6.88
C VAL A 57 -19.63 -6.32 -7.55
N THR A 58 -19.17 -6.36 -8.80
CA THR A 58 -18.97 -7.60 -9.56
C THR A 58 -17.55 -8.11 -9.43
N PHE A 59 -17.39 -9.43 -9.45
CA PHE A 59 -16.08 -10.08 -9.36
C PHE A 59 -15.70 -10.75 -10.69
N PRO A 60 -14.40 -10.87 -11.01
CA PRO A 60 -13.26 -10.39 -10.21
C PRO A 60 -13.13 -8.86 -10.20
N VAL A 61 -12.69 -8.31 -9.07
CA VAL A 61 -12.25 -6.92 -9.00
C VAL A 61 -10.97 -6.79 -9.82
N GLN A 62 -10.91 -5.77 -10.67
CA GLN A 62 -9.72 -5.45 -11.46
C GLN A 62 -8.93 -4.38 -10.72
N LEU A 63 -7.62 -4.57 -10.57
CA LEU A 63 -6.71 -3.62 -9.96
C LEU A 63 -5.62 -3.24 -10.95
N ASP A 64 -5.60 -2.00 -11.37
CA ASP A 64 -4.63 -1.49 -12.33
C ASP A 64 -3.37 -1.02 -11.59
N TYR A 65 -2.23 -1.58 -12.00
CA TYR A 65 -0.91 -1.32 -11.43
C TYR A 65 0.08 -0.87 -12.53
N PRO A 66 0.12 0.44 -12.83
CA PRO A 66 1.10 0.97 -13.77
C PRO A 66 2.52 0.89 -13.23
N VAL A 67 3.44 0.53 -14.10
CA VAL A 67 4.87 0.48 -13.84
C VAL A 67 5.64 1.12 -14.98
N ASP A 68 6.76 1.75 -14.66
CA ASP A 68 7.66 2.27 -15.69
C ASP A 68 8.33 1.10 -16.44
N GLN A 69 8.02 0.96 -17.73
CA GLN A 69 8.58 -0.08 -18.58
C GLN A 69 10.11 -0.03 -18.69
N ALA A 70 10.71 1.13 -18.47
CA ALA A 70 12.16 1.30 -18.48
C ALA A 70 12.83 0.72 -17.23
N ASN A 71 12.08 0.45 -16.16
CA ASN A 71 12.59 -0.10 -14.91
C ASN A 71 12.23 -1.58 -14.77
N ALA A 72 13.11 -2.46 -15.24
CA ALA A 72 12.89 -3.90 -15.17
C ALA A 72 12.71 -4.44 -13.74
N ALA A 73 13.28 -3.79 -12.73
CA ALA A 73 13.13 -4.22 -11.34
C ALA A 73 11.69 -3.98 -10.84
N THR A 74 11.14 -2.81 -11.08
CA THR A 74 9.74 -2.50 -10.71
C THR A 74 8.74 -3.33 -11.50
N VAL A 75 9.02 -3.64 -12.76
CA VAL A 75 8.19 -4.58 -13.55
C VAL A 75 8.17 -5.97 -12.90
N GLN A 76 9.34 -6.51 -12.51
CA GLN A 76 9.41 -7.80 -11.84
C GLN A 76 8.75 -7.80 -10.46
N GLU A 77 8.89 -6.73 -9.70
CA GLU A 77 8.23 -6.55 -8.41
C GLU A 77 6.70 -6.58 -8.58
N ALA A 78 6.16 -5.81 -9.53
CA ALA A 78 4.73 -5.80 -9.80
C ALA A 78 4.20 -7.16 -10.28
N GLN A 79 4.97 -7.89 -11.09
CA GLN A 79 4.60 -9.25 -11.50
C GLN A 79 4.61 -10.23 -10.33
N SER A 80 5.58 -10.11 -9.41
CA SER A 80 5.61 -10.91 -8.18
C SER A 80 4.44 -10.59 -7.25
N PHE A 81 4.11 -9.32 -7.10
CA PHE A 81 2.93 -8.87 -6.36
C PHE A 81 1.65 -9.45 -6.96
N LYS A 82 1.45 -9.31 -8.26
CA LYS A 82 0.32 -9.92 -9.00
C LYS A 82 0.19 -11.41 -8.71
N GLN A 83 1.28 -12.17 -8.86
CA GLN A 83 1.28 -13.61 -8.63
C GLN A 83 0.90 -13.94 -7.18
N SER A 84 1.42 -13.20 -6.22
CA SER A 84 1.15 -13.39 -4.79
C SER A 84 -0.31 -13.13 -4.45
N VAL A 85 -0.87 -12.02 -4.92
CA VAL A 85 -2.28 -11.65 -4.69
C VAL A 85 -3.23 -12.65 -5.35
N GLU A 86 -3.02 -12.95 -6.64
CA GLU A 86 -3.89 -13.86 -7.39
C GLU A 86 -3.80 -15.31 -6.87
N ALA A 87 -2.63 -15.74 -6.38
CA ALA A 87 -2.49 -17.05 -5.72
C ALA A 87 -3.17 -17.10 -4.35
N SER A 88 -3.11 -16.01 -3.59
CA SER A 88 -3.70 -15.95 -2.27
C SER A 88 -5.22 -15.81 -2.30
N LEU A 89 -5.76 -14.97 -3.17
CA LEU A 89 -7.18 -14.61 -3.19
C LEU A 89 -8.00 -15.34 -4.25
N GLY A 90 -7.33 -15.87 -5.28
CA GLY A 90 -7.98 -16.50 -6.44
C GLY A 90 -8.32 -15.48 -7.54
N LYS A 91 -8.05 -15.85 -8.80
CA LYS A 91 -8.32 -15.00 -9.97
C LYS A 91 -9.81 -14.73 -10.22
N GLU A 92 -10.66 -15.55 -9.68
CA GLU A 92 -12.11 -15.36 -9.69
C GLU A 92 -12.57 -14.24 -8.74
N ASN A 93 -11.68 -13.77 -7.89
CA ASN A 93 -11.94 -12.72 -6.92
C ASN A 93 -11.21 -11.42 -7.26
N VAL A 94 -9.93 -11.51 -7.58
CA VAL A 94 -9.07 -10.33 -7.86
C VAL A 94 -8.15 -10.63 -9.04
N ILE A 95 -8.03 -9.68 -9.94
CA ILE A 95 -7.05 -9.68 -11.03
C ILE A 95 -6.21 -8.42 -10.88
N VAL A 96 -4.90 -8.55 -10.88
CA VAL A 96 -3.97 -7.42 -10.94
C VAL A 96 -3.50 -7.25 -12.38
N ASN A 97 -3.78 -6.10 -12.96
CA ASN A 97 -3.33 -5.71 -14.29
C ASN A 97 -2.03 -4.91 -14.18
N VAL A 98 -0.90 -5.55 -14.46
CA VAL A 98 0.37 -4.83 -14.54
C VAL A 98 0.43 -4.12 -15.89
N LEU A 99 0.43 -2.80 -15.86
CA LEU A 99 0.40 -1.92 -17.03
C LEU A 99 1.79 -1.30 -17.22
N GLU A 100 2.54 -1.83 -18.18
CA GLU A 100 3.84 -1.26 -18.53
C GLU A 100 3.63 0.01 -19.34
N THR A 101 3.99 1.15 -18.77
CA THR A 101 3.80 2.48 -19.36
C THR A 101 5.14 3.15 -19.65
N GLU A 102 5.12 4.13 -20.53
CA GLU A 102 6.28 5.00 -20.76
C GLU A 102 6.59 5.82 -19.51
N THR A 103 7.89 6.09 -19.25
CA THR A 103 8.35 6.84 -18.06
C THR A 103 7.58 8.14 -17.86
N SER A 104 7.40 8.93 -18.91
CA SER A 104 6.67 10.21 -18.84
C SER A 104 5.20 10.06 -18.44
N THR A 105 4.56 9.00 -18.89
CA THR A 105 3.16 8.68 -18.54
C THR A 105 3.09 8.21 -17.08
N HIS A 106 3.99 7.32 -16.68
CA HIS A 106 4.08 6.83 -15.30
C HIS A 106 4.31 7.97 -14.31
N GLU A 107 5.24 8.87 -14.61
CA GLU A 107 5.52 10.04 -13.78
C GLU A 107 4.33 11.01 -13.71
N ALA A 108 3.66 11.26 -14.84
CA ALA A 108 2.51 12.16 -14.89
C ALA A 108 1.33 11.65 -14.07
N GLN A 109 1.07 10.33 -14.09
CA GLN A 109 0.02 9.70 -13.29
C GLN A 109 0.39 9.59 -11.81
N GLY A 110 1.66 9.40 -11.50
CA GLY A 110 2.17 9.16 -10.15
C GLY A 110 2.76 10.41 -9.49
N PHE A 111 4.04 10.62 -9.71
CA PHE A 111 4.80 11.63 -8.99
C PHE A 111 4.33 13.06 -9.26
N TYR A 112 4.03 13.39 -10.51
CA TYR A 112 3.58 14.73 -10.92
C TYR A 112 2.06 14.91 -10.94
N ALA A 113 1.29 13.91 -10.53
CA ALA A 113 -0.15 14.08 -10.40
C ALA A 113 -0.46 15.14 -9.34
N GLU A 114 -1.14 16.19 -9.72
CA GLU A 114 -1.54 17.29 -8.84
C GLU A 114 -2.95 17.11 -8.28
N THR A 115 -3.77 16.31 -8.95
CA THR A 115 -5.15 16.04 -8.55
C THR A 115 -5.45 14.53 -8.62
N PRO A 116 -6.42 14.05 -7.83
CA PRO A 116 -6.83 12.63 -7.88
C PRO A 116 -7.30 12.18 -9.27
N GLU A 117 -7.88 13.05 -10.06
CA GLU A 117 -8.39 12.75 -11.39
C GLU A 117 -7.28 12.45 -12.41
N GLN A 118 -6.04 12.83 -12.11
CA GLN A 118 -4.86 12.50 -12.92
C GLN A 118 -4.30 11.11 -12.60
N GLN A 119 -4.78 10.51 -11.52
CA GLN A 119 -4.34 9.21 -11.02
C GLN A 119 -5.25 8.11 -11.59
N ASP A 120 -4.86 7.57 -12.74
CA ASP A 120 -5.60 6.49 -13.41
C ASP A 120 -4.98 5.14 -13.04
N TYR A 121 -5.09 4.77 -11.75
CA TYR A 121 -4.60 3.51 -11.21
C TYR A 121 -5.24 3.19 -9.86
N ASP A 122 -5.16 1.91 -9.49
CA ASP A 122 -5.56 1.42 -8.15
C ASP A 122 -4.34 1.23 -7.24
N ILE A 123 -3.21 0.85 -7.82
CA ILE A 123 -1.96 0.59 -7.10
C ILE A 123 -0.83 1.32 -7.80
N ILE A 124 0.05 1.94 -7.03
CA ILE A 124 1.30 2.50 -7.55
C ILE A 124 2.45 2.25 -6.58
N SER A 125 3.61 1.86 -7.10
CA SER A 125 4.85 1.83 -6.32
C SER A 125 5.42 3.23 -6.20
N SER A 126 5.80 3.63 -5.00
CA SER A 126 6.40 4.92 -4.73
C SER A 126 7.54 4.78 -3.74
N TRP A 127 8.47 5.71 -3.78
CA TRP A 127 9.58 5.76 -2.86
C TRP A 127 9.74 7.17 -2.29
N TRP A 128 10.32 7.27 -1.11
CA TRP A 128 10.63 8.52 -0.47
C TRP A 128 12.02 8.47 0.18
N GLY A 129 12.81 9.50 -0.06
CA GLY A 129 14.08 9.71 0.62
C GLY A 129 13.98 10.91 1.56
N PRO A 130 14.55 10.87 2.78
CA PRO A 130 14.52 12.00 3.68
C PRO A 130 15.45 13.11 3.17
N ASP A 131 15.04 14.36 3.31
CA ASP A 131 15.86 15.53 2.94
C ASP A 131 17.02 15.74 3.92
N TYR A 132 16.88 15.24 5.15
CA TYR A 132 17.89 15.33 6.21
C TYR A 132 17.70 14.19 7.24
N GLN A 133 18.69 14.00 8.12
CA GLN A 133 18.70 12.89 9.08
C GLN A 133 17.76 13.14 10.28
N ASP A 134 16.47 13.30 10.00
CA ASP A 134 15.43 13.37 11.02
C ASP A 134 14.33 12.34 10.67
N PRO A 135 14.02 11.39 11.57
CA PRO A 135 12.95 10.41 11.34
C PRO A 135 11.58 11.02 11.00
N ARG A 136 11.35 12.27 11.39
CA ARG A 136 10.12 13.00 11.05
C ARG A 136 9.90 13.15 9.56
N THR A 137 10.98 13.28 8.78
CA THR A 137 10.86 13.44 7.31
C THR A 137 10.20 12.24 6.63
N TYR A 138 10.31 11.04 7.22
CA TYR A 138 9.59 9.86 6.74
C TYR A 138 8.11 9.89 7.11
N LEU A 139 7.76 10.50 8.23
CA LEU A 139 6.39 10.53 8.74
C LEU A 139 5.60 11.74 8.22
N ASP A 140 6.29 12.83 7.93
CA ASP A 140 5.65 14.08 7.48
C ASP A 140 4.86 13.91 6.19
N ILE A 141 5.30 13.02 5.29
CA ILE A 141 4.56 12.72 4.05
C ILE A 141 3.19 12.09 4.30
N MET A 142 3.03 11.42 5.44
CA MET A 142 1.76 10.82 5.89
C MET A 142 0.99 11.74 6.84
N SER A 143 1.57 12.90 7.18
CA SER A 143 0.95 13.82 8.12
C SER A 143 -0.35 14.40 7.58
N PRO A 144 -1.44 14.34 8.34
CA PRO A 144 -2.71 14.95 7.95
C PRO A 144 -2.64 16.49 7.82
N VAL A 145 -1.61 17.12 8.34
CA VAL A 145 -1.47 18.57 8.34
C VAL A 145 -0.41 19.05 7.35
N GLY A 146 0.65 18.29 7.16
CA GLY A 146 1.81 18.69 6.36
C GLY A 146 2.14 17.79 5.17
N GLY A 147 1.54 16.61 5.09
CA GLY A 147 1.86 15.56 4.11
C GLY A 147 1.23 15.76 2.74
N GLY A 148 1.37 16.95 2.17
CA GLY A 148 0.67 17.34 0.96
C GLY A 148 0.77 16.37 -0.23
N SER A 149 1.95 15.77 -0.48
CA SER A 149 2.13 14.99 -1.71
C SER A 149 1.51 13.58 -1.65
N VAL A 150 1.62 12.87 -0.52
CA VAL A 150 1.05 11.51 -0.40
C VAL A 150 -0.44 11.57 -0.07
N ILE A 151 -0.84 12.43 0.85
CA ILE A 151 -2.23 12.57 1.27
C ILE A 151 -3.13 13.02 0.10
N GLN A 152 -2.65 13.94 -0.73
CA GLN A 152 -3.39 14.36 -1.93
C GLN A 152 -3.53 13.22 -2.94
N LYS A 153 -2.50 12.38 -3.09
CA LYS A 153 -2.51 11.20 -3.97
C LYS A 153 -3.48 10.12 -3.51
N LEU A 154 -3.84 10.09 -2.25
CA LEU A 154 -4.89 9.21 -1.72
C LEU A 154 -6.31 9.77 -1.93
N GLY A 155 -6.48 10.83 -2.71
CA GLY A 155 -7.78 11.46 -2.92
C GLY A 155 -8.32 12.23 -1.71
N ILE A 156 -7.51 12.39 -0.67
CA ILE A 156 -7.89 13.09 0.56
C ILE A 156 -7.63 14.58 0.36
N LYS A 157 -8.69 15.37 0.31
CA LYS A 157 -8.58 16.83 0.21
C LYS A 157 -8.00 17.43 1.48
N ALA A 158 -7.24 18.51 1.34
CA ALA A 158 -6.71 19.24 2.47
C ALA A 158 -7.83 19.57 3.49
N GLY A 159 -7.67 19.11 4.73
CA GLY A 159 -8.64 19.27 5.81
C GLY A 159 -9.62 18.12 6.02
N GLN A 160 -9.82 17.22 5.06
CA GLN A 160 -10.65 16.01 5.25
C GLN A 160 -9.92 14.91 6.01
N ASN A 161 -8.61 14.93 5.99
CA ASN A 161 -7.74 13.98 6.70
C ASN A 161 -7.89 14.01 8.22
N LYS A 162 -8.42 15.09 8.80
CA LYS A 162 -8.72 15.14 10.25
C LYS A 162 -9.73 14.06 10.67
N ASP A 163 -10.70 13.81 9.81
CA ASP A 163 -11.76 12.83 10.08
C ASP A 163 -11.24 11.41 9.88
N VAL A 164 -10.36 11.20 8.90
CA VAL A 164 -9.70 9.91 8.66
C VAL A 164 -8.78 9.56 9.83
N VAL A 165 -8.00 10.52 10.33
CA VAL A 165 -7.12 10.32 11.49
C VAL A 165 -7.93 10.11 12.77
N ALA A 166 -9.03 10.84 12.96
CA ALA A 166 -9.91 10.64 14.10
C ALA A 166 -10.64 9.28 14.07
N ALA A 167 -10.90 8.75 12.87
CA ALA A 167 -11.48 7.42 12.69
C ALA A 167 -10.47 6.27 12.86
N ALA A 168 -9.18 6.56 12.65
CA ALA A 168 -8.10 5.59 12.81
C ALA A 168 -7.57 5.49 14.26
N GLY A 169 -8.13 6.27 15.19
CA GLY A 169 -7.80 6.20 16.59
C GLY A 169 -6.86 7.22 17.13
#